data_9fff2b625ddce35f34ce111b108fce58
#
_entry.id   9fff2b625ddce35f34ce111b108fce58
#
_cell.length_a   1.000
_cell.length_b   1.000
_cell.length_c   1.000
_cell.angle_alpha   90.00
_cell.angle_beta   90.00
_cell.angle_gamma   90.00
#
_symmetry.space_group_name_H-M   'P 1'
#
loop_
_entity.id
_entity.type
_entity.pdbx_description
1 polymer ?
#
loop_
_entity_poly.entity_id
_entity_poly.type
_entity_poly.pdbx_seq_one_letter_code
_entity_poly.pdbx_strand_id
1 'polypeptide(L)'
;MNLVYEEGGDVKIATVQSASGSGDSETWQATSLSGKKIKLKAKEVWIRFEKPEAQAVMDEAQLLSKEIDLQLLWDCAPEEEFSLLDVALEYFGEQVSISQQVALATALQGAPVFFRRKGRGRFQRAPLEQLQAGLAALERKQKESEQQALWQHELVAGQFPEALKSSAYQLLFSPDKNTSAYKALIAACSQTGESPAQLMIRCSAIESPLAYHQGLFLKDHFPNGTGHNKSIGVDQASYEASVAELPLAPVKAFSIDDAGTTEIDDALSVSELADGSHRVGIHIAAPGLAITKDDPLDQLARQRMSTVYFPGDKITMLPDSVIKQFSLDEGAARPALSIYVDIDAAGVVNNDSLQMRAEMVPMAANLRLEDLEHLVSDESLQDESASYPFRKELAVLWKAAQLLHAGRQEKRVANGLRPEQLGVVDSNALARDFYFEVSQADGTCLLYTSPSPRD
;
A
#
# COMPACT_ATOMS: atom_id res chain seq x y z
N MET A 1 -58.97 -28.33 -13.74
CA MET A 1 -58.11 -27.74 -14.82
C MET A 1 -56.92 -27.12 -14.18
N ASN A 2 -55.73 -27.38 -14.71
CA ASN A 2 -54.46 -26.81 -14.27
C ASN A 2 -53.85 -25.95 -15.36
N LEU A 3 -53.13 -24.92 -14.98
CA LEU A 3 -52.51 -23.92 -15.88
C LEU A 3 -51.02 -23.85 -15.64
N VAL A 4 -50.24 -23.94 -16.71
CA VAL A 4 -48.77 -23.67 -16.68
C VAL A 4 -48.55 -22.23 -17.09
N TYR A 5 -47.81 -21.50 -16.33
CA TYR A 5 -47.50 -20.09 -16.50
C TYR A 5 -46.09 -19.75 -16.04
N GLU A 6 -45.64 -18.52 -16.32
CA GLU A 6 -44.35 -18.03 -15.85
C GLU A 6 -44.55 -16.96 -14.75
N GLU A 7 -43.81 -17.04 -13.65
CA GLU A 7 -43.75 -16.02 -12.62
C GLU A 7 -42.32 -15.87 -12.12
N GLY A 8 -41.75 -14.68 -12.25
CA GLY A 8 -40.42 -14.38 -11.74
C GLY A 8 -39.28 -15.10 -12.48
N GLY A 9 -39.49 -15.55 -13.69
CA GLY A 9 -38.51 -16.29 -14.47
C GLY A 9 -38.66 -17.81 -14.37
N ASP A 10 -39.51 -18.31 -13.48
CA ASP A 10 -39.77 -19.74 -13.28
C ASP A 10 -41.07 -20.19 -13.95
N VAL A 11 -41.07 -21.42 -14.44
CA VAL A 11 -42.28 -22.11 -14.92
C VAL A 11 -43.01 -22.67 -13.70
N LYS A 12 -44.31 -22.32 -13.57
CA LYS A 12 -45.15 -22.72 -12.44
C LYS A 12 -46.47 -23.33 -12.89
N ILE A 13 -47.07 -24.08 -12.00
CA ILE A 13 -48.41 -24.65 -12.20
C ILE A 13 -49.39 -24.12 -11.16
N ALA A 14 -50.60 -23.82 -11.58
CA ALA A 14 -51.68 -23.42 -10.67
C ALA A 14 -52.98 -24.14 -11.05
N THR A 15 -53.77 -24.46 -10.02
CA THR A 15 -55.12 -25.11 -10.19
C THR A 15 -56.17 -24.03 -10.16
N VAL A 16 -57.05 -24.03 -11.17
CA VAL A 16 -58.14 -23.09 -11.38
C VAL A 16 -59.23 -23.31 -10.32
N GLN A 17 -59.65 -22.23 -9.68
CA GLN A 17 -60.75 -22.17 -8.74
C GLN A 17 -62.01 -21.60 -9.42
N SER A 18 -61.88 -20.59 -10.25
CA SER A 18 -62.95 -19.98 -11.00
C SER A 18 -62.44 -19.34 -12.29
N ALA A 19 -63.31 -19.25 -13.31
CA ALA A 19 -63.04 -18.63 -14.58
C ALA A 19 -64.05 -17.50 -14.82
N SER A 20 -63.62 -16.43 -15.52
CA SER A 20 -64.49 -15.30 -15.91
C SER A 20 -64.05 -14.77 -17.27
N GLY A 21 -65.02 -14.40 -18.12
CA GLY A 21 -64.78 -13.99 -19.50
C GLY A 21 -64.76 -15.17 -20.48
N SER A 22 -64.48 -14.90 -21.75
CA SER A 22 -64.34 -15.91 -22.81
C SER A 22 -63.29 -15.48 -23.83
N GLY A 23 -62.65 -16.48 -24.47
CA GLY A 23 -61.60 -16.25 -25.47
C GLY A 23 -60.40 -15.51 -24.92
N ASP A 24 -59.86 -14.52 -25.62
CA ASP A 24 -58.68 -13.78 -25.24
C ASP A 24 -58.85 -12.89 -23.97
N SER A 25 -60.11 -12.62 -23.59
CA SER A 25 -60.45 -11.87 -22.35
C SER A 25 -60.67 -12.78 -21.15
N GLU A 26 -60.48 -14.10 -21.27
CA GLU A 26 -60.64 -15.09 -20.20
C GLU A 26 -59.60 -14.84 -19.12
N THR A 27 -60.04 -14.84 -17.85
CA THR A 27 -59.22 -14.72 -16.67
C THR A 27 -59.57 -15.79 -15.67
N TRP A 28 -58.53 -16.36 -15.03
CA TRP A 28 -58.70 -17.40 -14.01
C TRP A 28 -58.23 -16.89 -12.65
N GLN A 29 -59.05 -17.18 -11.65
CA GLN A 29 -58.55 -17.22 -10.28
C GLN A 29 -58.04 -18.63 -10.02
N ALA A 30 -56.77 -18.74 -9.65
CA ALA A 30 -56.09 -20.01 -9.47
C ALA A 30 -55.29 -20.01 -8.19
N THR A 31 -54.95 -21.19 -7.69
CA THR A 31 -54.08 -21.40 -6.55
C THR A 31 -52.81 -22.09 -7.04
N SER A 32 -51.61 -21.47 -6.79
CA SER A 32 -50.34 -22.08 -7.13
C SER A 32 -50.08 -23.31 -6.24
N LEU A 33 -49.11 -24.14 -6.63
CA LEU A 33 -48.68 -25.27 -5.80
C LEU A 33 -48.18 -24.88 -4.40
N SER A 34 -47.71 -23.65 -4.23
CA SER A 34 -47.36 -23.10 -2.93
C SER A 34 -48.52 -22.53 -2.10
N GLY A 35 -49.76 -22.68 -2.59
CA GLY A 35 -50.96 -22.19 -1.91
C GLY A 35 -51.30 -20.71 -2.13
N LYS A 36 -50.53 -19.96 -2.93
CA LYS A 36 -50.76 -18.55 -3.24
C LYS A 36 -51.90 -18.39 -4.20
N LYS A 37 -52.87 -17.53 -3.86
CA LYS A 37 -53.97 -17.13 -4.80
C LYS A 37 -53.43 -16.16 -5.84
N ILE A 38 -53.66 -16.47 -7.12
CA ILE A 38 -53.18 -15.68 -8.24
C ILE A 38 -54.32 -15.47 -9.26
N LYS A 39 -54.19 -14.41 -10.03
CA LYS A 39 -55.11 -14.12 -11.16
C LYS A 39 -54.29 -14.18 -12.45
N LEU A 40 -54.68 -15.08 -13.35
CA LEU A 40 -54.00 -15.28 -14.64
C LEU A 40 -54.95 -14.87 -15.80
N LYS A 41 -54.40 -14.22 -16.79
CA LYS A 41 -55.08 -13.92 -18.06
C LYS A 41 -54.76 -15.00 -19.10
N ALA A 42 -55.66 -15.17 -20.09
CA ALA A 42 -55.47 -16.18 -21.13
C ALA A 42 -54.08 -16.10 -21.82
N LYS A 43 -53.59 -14.91 -22.04
CA LYS A 43 -52.28 -14.65 -22.67
C LYS A 43 -51.06 -15.02 -21.82
N GLU A 44 -51.23 -15.28 -20.52
CA GLU A 44 -50.14 -15.60 -19.55
C GLU A 44 -50.01 -17.12 -19.39
N VAL A 45 -50.98 -17.88 -19.86
CA VAL A 45 -51.01 -19.34 -19.74
C VAL A 45 -50.38 -19.98 -20.97
N TRP A 46 -49.43 -20.88 -20.73
CA TRP A 46 -48.71 -21.59 -21.79
C TRP A 46 -49.32 -22.93 -22.13
N ILE A 47 -49.75 -23.72 -21.10
CA ILE A 47 -50.33 -25.04 -21.23
C ILE A 47 -51.56 -25.14 -20.31
N ARG A 48 -52.61 -25.85 -20.78
CA ARG A 48 -53.81 -26.19 -19.99
C ARG A 48 -53.95 -27.70 -19.94
N PHE A 49 -54.23 -28.25 -18.78
CA PHE A 49 -54.44 -29.70 -18.64
C PHE A 49 -55.36 -30.04 -17.47
N GLU A 50 -55.93 -31.21 -17.48
CA GLU A 50 -56.77 -31.71 -16.38
C GLU A 50 -56.06 -32.81 -15.59
N LYS A 51 -55.40 -33.70 -16.29
CA LYS A 51 -54.63 -34.82 -15.73
C LYS A 51 -53.23 -34.85 -16.38
N PRO A 52 -52.22 -35.32 -15.69
CA PRO A 52 -52.16 -35.80 -14.29
C PRO A 52 -52.32 -34.71 -13.23
N GLU A 53 -52.12 -35.04 -11.94
CA GLU A 53 -52.17 -34.09 -10.84
C GLU A 53 -51.03 -33.07 -10.98
N ALA A 54 -51.31 -31.79 -10.64
CA ALA A 54 -50.39 -30.69 -10.85
C ALA A 54 -49.03 -30.85 -10.16
N GLN A 55 -49.03 -31.38 -8.94
CA GLN A 55 -47.79 -31.63 -8.20
C GLN A 55 -46.94 -32.74 -8.86
N ALA A 56 -47.62 -33.85 -9.24
CA ALA A 56 -46.93 -34.97 -9.90
C ALA A 56 -46.31 -34.53 -11.26
N VAL A 57 -47.00 -33.69 -12.04
CA VAL A 57 -46.47 -33.12 -13.27
C VAL A 57 -45.24 -32.23 -12.99
N MET A 58 -45.25 -31.40 -11.94
CA MET A 58 -44.14 -30.53 -11.62
C MET A 58 -42.93 -31.33 -11.16
N ASP A 59 -43.13 -32.35 -10.29
CA ASP A 59 -42.05 -33.18 -9.76
C ASP A 59 -41.37 -34.00 -10.88
N GLU A 60 -42.16 -34.61 -11.75
CA GLU A 60 -41.63 -35.32 -12.91
C GLU A 60 -40.94 -34.39 -13.90
N ALA A 61 -41.51 -33.20 -14.17
CA ALA A 61 -40.93 -32.21 -15.06
C ALA A 61 -39.58 -31.68 -14.56
N GLN A 62 -39.39 -31.52 -13.24
CA GLN A 62 -38.11 -31.12 -12.64
C GLN A 62 -37.01 -32.16 -12.81
N LEU A 63 -37.36 -33.44 -12.81
CA LEU A 63 -36.40 -34.49 -13.11
C LEU A 63 -36.07 -34.53 -14.60
N LEU A 64 -37.06 -34.57 -15.46
CA LEU A 64 -36.91 -34.59 -16.93
C LEU A 64 -36.17 -33.38 -17.46
N SER A 65 -36.38 -32.19 -16.87
CA SER A 65 -35.70 -30.97 -17.32
C SER A 65 -34.16 -30.99 -17.20
N LYS A 66 -33.65 -31.80 -16.29
CA LYS A 66 -32.19 -31.99 -16.09
C LYS A 66 -31.59 -32.98 -17.10
N GLU A 67 -32.41 -33.80 -17.72
CA GLU A 67 -32.01 -34.80 -18.71
C GLU A 67 -32.10 -34.26 -20.16
N ILE A 68 -32.66 -33.07 -20.33
CA ILE A 68 -32.77 -32.41 -21.66
C ILE A 68 -31.39 -31.93 -22.10
N ASP A 69 -30.91 -32.49 -23.23
CA ASP A 69 -29.72 -31.99 -23.89
C ASP A 69 -29.98 -30.65 -24.59
N LEU A 70 -29.49 -29.56 -24.04
CA LEU A 70 -29.72 -28.23 -24.55
C LEU A 70 -29.06 -27.98 -25.92
N GLN A 71 -27.94 -28.66 -26.21
CA GLN A 71 -27.29 -28.55 -27.52
C GLN A 71 -28.11 -29.24 -28.58
N LEU A 72 -28.54 -30.47 -28.34
CA LEU A 72 -29.44 -31.20 -29.25
C LEU A 72 -30.75 -30.46 -29.45
N LEU A 73 -31.30 -29.90 -28.37
CA LEU A 73 -32.55 -29.10 -28.46
C LEU A 73 -32.38 -27.86 -29.32
N TRP A 74 -31.18 -27.20 -29.21
CA TRP A 74 -30.87 -26.03 -30.05
C TRP A 74 -30.71 -26.42 -31.53
N ASP A 75 -30.08 -27.54 -31.82
CA ASP A 75 -29.87 -28.07 -33.17
C ASP A 75 -31.20 -28.41 -33.84
N CYS A 76 -32.15 -29.01 -33.10
CA CYS A 76 -33.49 -29.34 -33.57
C CYS A 76 -34.43 -28.14 -33.70
N ALA A 77 -34.19 -27.06 -32.93
CA ALA A 77 -35.11 -25.91 -32.92
C ALA A 77 -35.00 -25.06 -34.20
N PRO A 78 -36.13 -24.53 -34.73
CA PRO A 78 -36.11 -23.63 -35.89
C PRO A 78 -35.37 -22.33 -35.61
N GLU A 79 -34.82 -21.68 -36.64
CA GLU A 79 -34.23 -20.36 -36.54
C GLU A 79 -35.21 -19.26 -36.20
N GLU A 80 -36.43 -19.46 -36.67
CA GLU A 80 -37.55 -18.56 -36.49
C GLU A 80 -38.16 -18.73 -35.09
N GLU A 81 -39.12 -17.88 -34.77
CA GLU A 81 -39.87 -17.97 -33.52
C GLU A 81 -40.78 -19.21 -33.54
N PHE A 82 -40.67 -20.05 -32.53
CA PHE A 82 -41.41 -21.29 -32.37
C PHE A 82 -42.23 -21.35 -31.08
N SER A 83 -43.26 -22.16 -31.06
CA SER A 83 -44.01 -22.46 -29.83
C SER A 83 -43.37 -23.65 -29.07
N LEU A 84 -43.66 -23.70 -27.79
CA LEU A 84 -43.24 -24.82 -26.95
C LEU A 84 -43.63 -26.20 -27.50
N LEU A 85 -44.85 -26.29 -28.06
CA LEU A 85 -45.39 -27.53 -28.58
C LEU A 85 -44.66 -27.99 -29.86
N ASP A 86 -44.29 -27.03 -30.74
CA ASP A 86 -43.60 -27.36 -32.00
C ASP A 86 -42.28 -28.09 -31.71
N VAL A 87 -41.47 -27.53 -30.81
CA VAL A 87 -40.17 -28.12 -30.43
C VAL A 87 -40.36 -29.36 -29.55
N ALA A 88 -41.44 -29.41 -28.75
CA ALA A 88 -41.71 -30.63 -27.96
C ALA A 88 -41.97 -31.83 -28.85
N LEU A 89 -42.73 -31.67 -29.94
CA LEU A 89 -42.99 -32.73 -30.92
C LEU A 89 -41.69 -33.15 -31.66
N GLU A 90 -40.83 -32.19 -31.99
CA GLU A 90 -39.56 -32.46 -32.67
C GLU A 90 -38.60 -33.24 -31.75
N TYR A 91 -38.50 -32.84 -30.46
CA TYR A 91 -37.54 -33.39 -29.53
C TYR A 91 -37.99 -34.76 -28.93
N PHE A 92 -39.28 -34.92 -28.57
CA PHE A 92 -39.81 -36.09 -27.91
C PHE A 92 -40.59 -37.03 -28.82
N GLY A 93 -40.97 -36.62 -30.04
CA GLY A 93 -41.80 -37.35 -30.99
C GLY A 93 -43.28 -37.05 -30.84
N GLU A 94 -44.15 -37.88 -31.56
CA GLU A 94 -45.58 -37.57 -31.76
C GLU A 94 -46.43 -37.58 -30.47
N GLN A 95 -45.99 -38.26 -29.41
CA GLN A 95 -46.73 -38.40 -28.14
C GLN A 95 -46.02 -37.73 -27.00
N VAL A 96 -46.22 -36.42 -26.87
CA VAL A 96 -45.58 -35.65 -25.78
C VAL A 96 -46.48 -35.57 -24.55
N SER A 97 -46.00 -36.05 -23.40
CA SER A 97 -46.71 -35.93 -22.13
C SER A 97 -46.73 -34.50 -21.61
N ILE A 98 -47.68 -34.16 -20.72
CA ILE A 98 -47.70 -32.83 -20.05
C ILE A 98 -46.43 -32.59 -19.25
N SER A 99 -45.92 -33.60 -18.55
CA SER A 99 -44.66 -33.47 -17.81
C SER A 99 -43.47 -33.17 -18.71
N GLN A 100 -43.40 -33.75 -19.90
CA GLN A 100 -42.37 -33.44 -20.91
C GLN A 100 -42.47 -32.01 -21.43
N GLN A 101 -43.73 -31.53 -21.67
CA GLN A 101 -43.94 -30.15 -22.10
C GLN A 101 -43.49 -29.15 -21.01
N VAL A 102 -43.82 -29.41 -19.75
CA VAL A 102 -43.40 -28.56 -18.60
C VAL A 102 -41.91 -28.65 -18.40
N ALA A 103 -41.29 -29.84 -18.54
CA ALA A 103 -39.84 -30.01 -18.50
C ALA A 103 -39.12 -29.19 -19.57
N LEU A 104 -39.61 -29.27 -20.81
CA LEU A 104 -39.07 -28.50 -21.92
C LEU A 104 -39.23 -27.00 -21.71
N ALA A 105 -40.37 -26.54 -21.21
CA ALA A 105 -40.61 -25.14 -20.86
C ALA A 105 -39.61 -24.67 -19.81
N THR A 106 -39.31 -25.48 -18.79
CA THR A 106 -38.33 -25.21 -17.73
C THR A 106 -36.91 -25.14 -18.30
N ALA A 107 -36.53 -26.08 -19.17
CA ALA A 107 -35.23 -26.12 -19.81
C ALA A 107 -34.98 -24.90 -20.73
N LEU A 108 -35.94 -24.58 -21.59
CA LEU A 108 -35.88 -23.40 -22.47
C LEU A 108 -35.79 -22.07 -21.68
N GLN A 109 -36.57 -22.00 -20.60
CA GLN A 109 -36.58 -20.83 -19.71
C GLN A 109 -35.25 -20.68 -18.94
N GLY A 110 -34.66 -21.77 -18.50
CA GLY A 110 -33.41 -21.79 -17.75
C GLY A 110 -32.13 -21.62 -18.59
N ALA A 111 -32.27 -21.64 -19.95
CA ALA A 111 -31.14 -21.62 -20.87
C ALA A 111 -31.10 -20.36 -21.78
N PRO A 112 -30.93 -19.15 -21.21
CA PRO A 112 -30.98 -17.90 -21.98
C PRO A 112 -29.85 -17.73 -23.01
N VAL A 113 -28.76 -18.49 -22.88
CA VAL A 113 -27.65 -18.53 -23.84
C VAL A 113 -28.04 -19.26 -25.11
N PHE A 114 -28.86 -20.31 -24.97
CA PHE A 114 -29.35 -21.11 -26.09
C PHE A 114 -30.64 -20.55 -26.74
N PHE A 115 -31.56 -20.01 -25.91
CA PHE A 115 -32.89 -19.62 -26.37
C PHE A 115 -33.27 -18.23 -25.85
N ARG A 116 -33.81 -17.42 -26.79
CA ARG A 116 -34.36 -16.12 -26.47
C ARG A 116 -35.87 -16.22 -26.27
N ARG A 117 -36.37 -15.64 -25.21
CA ARG A 117 -37.79 -15.56 -24.91
C ARG A 117 -38.47 -14.53 -25.79
N LYS A 118 -39.64 -14.89 -26.39
CA LYS A 118 -40.50 -14.01 -27.17
C LYS A 118 -41.85 -13.75 -26.48
N GLY A 119 -42.04 -14.29 -25.28
CA GLY A 119 -43.29 -14.20 -24.50
C GLY A 119 -44.33 -15.28 -24.88
N ARG A 120 -45.29 -15.48 -23.98
CA ARG A 120 -46.40 -16.41 -24.17
C ARG A 120 -46.03 -17.85 -24.53
N GLY A 121 -44.95 -18.36 -23.92
CA GLY A 121 -44.45 -19.71 -24.23
C GLY A 121 -43.84 -19.84 -25.63
N ARG A 122 -43.42 -18.74 -26.25
CA ARG A 122 -42.70 -18.73 -27.51
C ARG A 122 -41.27 -18.41 -27.32
N PHE A 123 -40.43 -19.05 -28.10
CA PHE A 123 -38.96 -18.97 -28.00
C PHE A 123 -38.35 -18.82 -29.41
N GLN A 124 -37.08 -18.42 -29.43
CA GLN A 124 -36.28 -18.42 -30.65
C GLN A 124 -34.87 -18.87 -30.28
N ARG A 125 -34.27 -19.76 -31.05
CA ARG A 125 -32.88 -20.18 -30.81
C ARG A 125 -31.92 -19.00 -31.01
N ALA A 126 -30.89 -18.96 -30.20
CA ALA A 126 -29.82 -17.97 -30.35
C ALA A 126 -29.07 -18.24 -31.68
N PRO A 127 -28.64 -17.21 -32.43
CA PRO A 127 -27.73 -17.39 -33.55
C PRO A 127 -26.45 -18.10 -33.12
N LEU A 128 -25.85 -18.92 -33.98
CA LEU A 128 -24.68 -19.73 -33.66
C LEU A 128 -23.52 -18.93 -33.06
N GLU A 129 -23.22 -17.77 -33.64
CA GLU A 129 -22.15 -16.90 -33.13
C GLU A 129 -22.40 -16.43 -31.69
N GLN A 130 -23.65 -16.11 -31.36
CA GLN A 130 -24.03 -15.67 -30.02
C GLN A 130 -24.06 -16.84 -29.02
N LEU A 131 -24.47 -18.02 -29.44
CA LEU A 131 -24.39 -19.22 -28.65
C LEU A 131 -22.92 -19.52 -28.29
N GLN A 132 -22.02 -19.55 -29.28
CA GLN A 132 -20.60 -19.80 -29.07
C GLN A 132 -19.96 -18.76 -28.15
N ALA A 133 -20.25 -17.47 -28.37
CA ALA A 133 -19.78 -16.39 -27.50
C ALA A 133 -20.32 -16.53 -26.07
N GLY A 134 -21.61 -16.90 -25.91
CA GLY A 134 -22.23 -17.12 -24.61
C GLY A 134 -21.64 -18.29 -23.85
N LEU A 135 -21.42 -19.43 -24.54
CA LEU A 135 -20.81 -20.62 -23.96
C LEU A 135 -19.35 -20.35 -23.53
N ALA A 136 -18.56 -19.68 -24.39
CA ALA A 136 -17.19 -19.27 -24.05
C ALA A 136 -17.15 -18.32 -22.85
N ALA A 137 -18.13 -17.40 -22.71
CA ALA A 137 -18.24 -16.52 -21.55
C ALA A 137 -18.58 -17.28 -20.27
N LEU A 138 -19.47 -18.28 -20.34
CA LEU A 138 -19.80 -19.16 -19.21
C LEU A 138 -18.58 -19.98 -18.76
N GLU A 139 -17.89 -20.61 -19.71
CA GLU A 139 -16.68 -21.38 -19.42
C GLU A 139 -15.58 -20.52 -18.77
N ARG A 140 -15.36 -19.31 -19.32
CA ARG A 140 -14.42 -18.37 -18.72
C ARG A 140 -14.81 -18.01 -17.29
N LYS A 141 -16.08 -17.69 -17.05
CA LYS A 141 -16.58 -17.35 -15.71
C LYS A 141 -16.45 -18.51 -14.74
N GLN A 142 -16.65 -19.73 -15.20
CA GLN A 142 -16.47 -20.93 -14.38
C GLN A 142 -14.99 -21.10 -14.00
N LYS A 143 -14.07 -21.02 -14.98
CA LYS A 143 -12.62 -21.09 -14.74
C LYS A 143 -12.13 -20.00 -13.79
N GLU A 144 -12.65 -18.76 -13.93
CA GLU A 144 -12.36 -17.65 -13.03
C GLU A 144 -12.84 -17.94 -11.59
N SER A 145 -14.02 -18.56 -11.46
CA SER A 145 -14.58 -18.93 -10.15
C SER A 145 -13.79 -20.06 -9.48
N GLU A 146 -13.41 -21.08 -10.25
CA GLU A 146 -12.58 -22.20 -9.77
C GLU A 146 -11.20 -21.70 -9.34
N GLN A 147 -10.59 -20.83 -10.13
CA GLN A 147 -9.30 -20.22 -9.81
C GLN A 147 -9.38 -19.34 -8.56
N GLN A 148 -10.45 -18.56 -8.41
CA GLN A 148 -10.68 -17.77 -7.20
C GLN A 148 -10.81 -18.65 -5.96
N ALA A 149 -11.55 -19.74 -6.05
CA ALA A 149 -11.72 -20.69 -4.95
C ALA A 149 -10.40 -21.39 -4.57
N LEU A 150 -9.58 -21.75 -5.57
CA LEU A 150 -8.24 -22.30 -5.34
C LEU A 150 -7.35 -21.31 -4.59
N TRP A 151 -7.23 -20.08 -5.05
CA TRP A 151 -6.43 -19.06 -4.38
C TRP A 151 -6.94 -18.74 -2.97
N GLN A 152 -8.26 -18.71 -2.77
CA GLN A 152 -8.83 -18.56 -1.43
C GLN A 152 -8.38 -19.70 -0.51
N HIS A 153 -8.45 -20.93 -0.99
CA HIS A 153 -8.05 -22.11 -0.22
C HIS A 153 -6.56 -22.08 0.16
N GLU A 154 -5.67 -21.73 -0.80
CA GLU A 154 -4.24 -21.60 -0.56
C GLU A 154 -3.96 -20.52 0.51
N LEU A 155 -4.58 -19.34 0.40
CA LEU A 155 -4.43 -18.23 1.35
C LEU A 155 -4.91 -18.63 2.77
N VAL A 156 -6.06 -19.30 2.89
CA VAL A 156 -6.56 -19.79 4.17
C VAL A 156 -5.59 -20.80 4.79
N ALA A 157 -4.97 -21.65 3.98
CA ALA A 157 -3.94 -22.59 4.40
C ALA A 157 -2.59 -21.96 4.76
N GLY A 158 -2.43 -20.62 4.60
CA GLY A 158 -1.18 -19.91 4.90
C GLY A 158 -0.16 -19.96 3.77
N GLN A 159 -0.60 -20.27 2.55
CA GLN A 159 0.24 -20.31 1.37
C GLN A 159 -0.14 -19.17 0.42
N PHE A 160 0.84 -18.37 -0.01
CA PHE A 160 0.57 -17.34 -1.02
C PHE A 160 0.64 -17.97 -2.41
N PRO A 161 -0.42 -17.79 -3.26
CA PRO A 161 -0.45 -18.39 -4.59
C PRO A 161 0.74 -17.94 -5.45
N GLU A 162 1.46 -18.89 -6.05
CA GLU A 162 2.65 -18.60 -6.86
C GLU A 162 2.36 -17.61 -7.99
N ALA A 163 1.22 -17.77 -8.65
CA ALA A 163 0.76 -16.89 -9.73
C ALA A 163 0.56 -15.43 -9.32
N LEU A 164 0.40 -15.15 -8.02
CA LEU A 164 0.15 -13.81 -7.48
C LEU A 164 1.40 -13.14 -6.91
N LYS A 165 2.54 -13.84 -6.81
CA LYS A 165 3.77 -13.31 -6.18
C LYS A 165 4.24 -12.00 -6.80
N SER A 166 4.27 -11.91 -8.12
CA SER A 166 4.70 -10.69 -8.82
C SER A 166 3.76 -9.49 -8.62
N SER A 167 2.51 -9.75 -8.24
CA SER A 167 1.49 -8.72 -8.01
C SER A 167 1.13 -8.53 -6.54
N ALA A 168 1.84 -9.17 -5.61
CA ALA A 168 1.54 -9.11 -4.16
C ALA A 168 1.48 -7.67 -3.65
N TYR A 169 2.45 -6.83 -4.01
CA TYR A 169 2.49 -5.42 -3.63
C TYR A 169 1.26 -4.66 -4.17
N GLN A 170 0.93 -4.83 -5.45
CA GLN A 170 -0.23 -4.19 -6.06
C GLN A 170 -1.54 -4.66 -5.43
N LEU A 171 -1.65 -5.96 -5.15
CA LEU A 171 -2.83 -6.56 -4.54
C LEU A 171 -3.14 -5.98 -3.15
N LEU A 172 -2.10 -5.61 -2.39
CA LEU A 172 -2.25 -5.03 -1.05
C LEU A 172 -2.40 -3.50 -1.07
N PHE A 173 -1.56 -2.79 -1.82
CA PHE A 173 -1.45 -1.34 -1.75
C PHE A 173 -2.27 -0.57 -2.80
N SER A 174 -2.58 -1.21 -3.94
CA SER A 174 -3.34 -0.55 -5.03
C SER A 174 -4.24 -1.57 -5.76
N PRO A 175 -5.13 -2.28 -5.03
CA PRO A 175 -5.89 -3.38 -5.61
C PRO A 175 -6.95 -2.92 -6.62
N ASP A 176 -7.07 -3.64 -7.72
CA ASP A 176 -8.30 -3.66 -8.50
C ASP A 176 -9.29 -4.64 -7.83
N LYS A 177 -10.32 -4.07 -7.23
CA LYS A 177 -11.34 -4.81 -6.46
C LYS A 177 -12.19 -5.76 -7.30
N ASN A 178 -12.15 -5.64 -8.62
CA ASN A 178 -12.93 -6.48 -9.54
C ASN A 178 -12.22 -7.79 -9.88
N THR A 179 -10.92 -7.88 -9.65
CA THR A 179 -10.10 -9.06 -9.99
C THR A 179 -10.44 -10.27 -9.10
N SER A 180 -10.31 -11.47 -9.67
CA SER A 180 -10.47 -12.73 -8.94
C SER A 180 -9.45 -12.86 -7.79
N ALA A 181 -8.24 -12.32 -7.96
CA ALA A 181 -7.20 -12.30 -6.94
C ALA A 181 -7.62 -11.50 -5.70
N TYR A 182 -8.14 -10.27 -5.89
CA TYR A 182 -8.62 -9.47 -4.77
C TYR A 182 -9.84 -10.09 -4.08
N LYS A 183 -10.77 -10.64 -4.86
CA LYS A 183 -11.95 -11.33 -4.32
C LYS A 183 -11.55 -12.57 -3.50
N ALA A 184 -10.56 -13.33 -3.97
CA ALA A 184 -10.01 -14.48 -3.23
C ALA A 184 -9.36 -14.04 -1.90
N LEU A 185 -8.56 -12.95 -1.93
CA LEU A 185 -7.94 -12.38 -0.72
C LEU A 185 -9.00 -11.97 0.31
N ILE A 186 -10.01 -11.20 -0.10
CA ILE A 186 -11.06 -10.75 0.82
C ILE A 186 -11.91 -11.89 1.35
N ALA A 187 -12.21 -12.91 0.51
CA ALA A 187 -12.91 -14.09 0.96
C ALA A 187 -12.10 -14.90 2.00
N ALA A 188 -10.79 -15.03 1.78
CA ALA A 188 -9.89 -15.66 2.73
C ALA A 188 -9.81 -14.87 4.05
N CYS A 189 -9.68 -13.54 3.99
CA CYS A 189 -9.74 -12.67 5.17
C CYS A 189 -11.03 -12.83 5.97
N SER A 190 -12.18 -12.91 5.28
CA SER A 190 -13.47 -13.12 5.93
C SER A 190 -13.56 -14.48 6.63
N GLN A 191 -12.92 -15.49 6.08
CA GLN A 191 -12.90 -16.85 6.64
C GLN A 191 -11.92 -16.97 7.82
N THR A 192 -10.78 -16.30 7.78
CA THR A 192 -9.75 -16.39 8.84
C THR A 192 -9.93 -15.35 9.94
N GLY A 193 -10.70 -14.28 9.70
CA GLY A 193 -10.84 -13.15 10.61
C GLY A 193 -9.65 -12.19 10.61
N GLU A 194 -8.72 -12.33 9.66
CA GLU A 194 -7.51 -11.52 9.53
C GLU A 194 -7.74 -10.34 8.57
N SER A 195 -7.02 -9.25 8.78
CA SER A 195 -6.92 -8.19 7.79
C SER A 195 -6.06 -8.63 6.58
N PRO A 196 -6.20 -8.00 5.40
CA PRO A 196 -5.37 -8.32 4.24
C PRO A 196 -3.87 -8.29 4.53
N ALA A 197 -3.40 -7.30 5.30
CA ALA A 197 -1.99 -7.19 5.68
C ALA A 197 -1.54 -8.38 6.56
N GLN A 198 -2.32 -8.72 7.60
CA GLN A 198 -2.01 -9.84 8.48
C GLN A 198 -1.98 -11.17 7.72
N LEU A 199 -2.98 -11.41 6.87
CA LEU A 199 -3.04 -12.62 6.06
C LEU A 199 -1.85 -12.72 5.10
N MET A 200 -1.48 -11.62 4.43
CA MET A 200 -0.35 -11.61 3.49
C MET A 200 1.00 -11.77 4.20
N ILE A 201 1.16 -11.25 5.42
CA ILE A 201 2.35 -11.49 6.25
C ILE A 201 2.41 -12.97 6.65
N ARG A 202 1.31 -13.55 7.13
CA ARG A 202 1.24 -14.98 7.50
C ARG A 202 1.56 -15.90 6.33
N CYS A 203 1.14 -15.52 5.12
CA CYS A 203 1.47 -16.25 3.88
C CYS A 203 2.86 -15.92 3.32
N SER A 204 3.69 -15.14 4.02
CA SER A 204 5.02 -14.70 3.58
C SER A 204 5.04 -13.97 2.23
N ALA A 205 3.93 -13.32 1.86
CA ALA A 205 3.85 -12.43 0.69
C ALA A 205 4.39 -11.03 0.99
N ILE A 206 4.35 -10.64 2.26
CA ILE A 206 4.97 -9.46 2.86
C ILE A 206 5.84 -9.95 4.01
N GLU A 207 7.06 -9.45 4.09
CA GLU A 207 8.08 -9.97 5.02
C GLU A 207 7.72 -9.73 6.50
N SER A 208 7.19 -8.53 6.80
CA SER A 208 6.93 -8.11 8.18
C SER A 208 5.89 -6.98 8.26
N PRO A 209 5.36 -6.69 9.45
CA PRO A 209 4.58 -5.46 9.69
C PRO A 209 5.35 -4.19 9.33
N LEU A 210 6.66 -4.14 9.56
CA LEU A 210 7.50 -3.03 9.15
C LEU A 210 7.49 -2.85 7.62
N ALA A 211 7.70 -3.93 6.86
CA ALA A 211 7.66 -3.91 5.39
C ALA A 211 6.29 -3.44 4.88
N TYR A 212 5.20 -3.80 5.56
CA TYR A 212 3.87 -3.29 5.25
C TYR A 212 3.78 -1.76 5.42
N HIS A 213 4.23 -1.23 6.56
CA HIS A 213 4.15 0.22 6.82
C HIS A 213 5.09 1.01 5.90
N GLN A 214 6.28 0.49 5.63
CA GLN A 214 7.20 1.06 4.63
C GLN A 214 6.56 1.08 3.23
N GLY A 215 5.95 -0.03 2.81
CA GLY A 215 5.27 -0.12 1.53
C GLY A 215 4.11 0.87 1.39
N LEU A 216 3.35 1.09 2.46
CA LEU A 216 2.27 2.08 2.49
C LEU A 216 2.83 3.51 2.35
N PHE A 217 3.88 3.83 3.09
CA PHE A 217 4.56 5.12 3.00
C PHE A 217 5.14 5.35 1.61
N LEU A 218 5.83 4.37 1.04
CA LEU A 218 6.43 4.47 -0.30
C LEU A 218 5.36 4.67 -1.38
N LYS A 219 4.24 3.97 -1.29
CA LYS A 219 3.12 4.15 -2.22
C LYS A 219 2.61 5.59 -2.23
N ASP A 220 2.46 6.19 -1.03
CA ASP A 220 1.83 7.50 -0.90
C ASP A 220 2.79 8.66 -1.22
N HIS A 221 4.08 8.50 -0.91
CA HIS A 221 5.08 9.56 -1.01
C HIS A 221 6.12 9.36 -2.13
N PHE A 222 6.33 8.12 -2.56
CA PHE A 222 7.32 7.76 -3.60
C PHE A 222 6.71 6.83 -4.67
N PRO A 223 5.60 7.22 -5.33
CA PRO A 223 4.88 6.33 -6.26
C PRO A 223 5.72 5.92 -7.48
N ASN A 224 6.77 6.70 -7.80
CA ASN A 224 7.70 6.43 -8.89
C ASN A 224 9.00 5.75 -8.43
N GLY A 225 9.05 5.29 -7.17
CA GLY A 225 10.24 4.69 -6.54
C GLY A 225 11.15 5.71 -5.87
N THR A 226 12.07 5.18 -5.04
CA THR A 226 13.00 5.97 -4.21
C THR A 226 14.34 6.23 -4.89
N GLY A 227 14.63 5.50 -5.97
CA GLY A 227 15.90 5.61 -6.70
C GLY A 227 16.12 6.98 -7.34
N HIS A 228 17.38 7.31 -7.55
CA HIS A 228 17.77 8.48 -8.31
C HIS A 228 18.07 8.08 -9.75
N ASN A 229 17.72 8.98 -10.70
CA ASN A 229 18.18 8.79 -12.07
C ASN A 229 19.70 8.95 -12.10
N LYS A 230 20.40 7.95 -12.61
CA LYS A 230 21.89 7.91 -12.68
C LYS A 230 22.51 9.04 -13.50
N SER A 231 21.73 9.71 -14.33
CA SER A 231 22.19 10.89 -15.08
C SER A 231 22.13 12.19 -14.27
N ILE A 232 21.52 12.19 -13.07
CA ILE A 232 21.42 13.35 -12.21
C ILE A 232 22.55 13.28 -11.19
N GLY A 233 23.41 14.28 -11.17
CA GLY A 233 24.53 14.38 -10.24
C GLY A 233 25.44 15.54 -10.63
N VAL A 234 26.54 15.67 -9.89
CA VAL A 234 27.60 16.63 -10.18
C VAL A 234 28.76 15.88 -10.82
N ASP A 235 29.14 16.23 -12.01
CA ASP A 235 30.33 15.63 -12.66
C ASP A 235 31.63 16.19 -12.00
N GLN A 236 32.74 15.48 -12.23
CA GLN A 236 34.02 15.82 -11.60
C GLN A 236 34.51 17.22 -11.99
N ALA A 237 34.32 17.64 -13.24
CA ALA A 237 34.76 18.95 -13.70
C ALA A 237 33.96 20.08 -13.05
N SER A 238 32.64 19.90 -12.93
CA SER A 238 31.75 20.84 -12.24
C SER A 238 32.08 20.94 -10.74
N TYR A 239 32.38 19.79 -10.09
CA TYR A 239 32.86 19.78 -8.71
C TYR A 239 34.18 20.55 -8.57
N GLU A 240 35.22 20.21 -9.38
CA GLU A 240 36.53 20.88 -9.33
C GLU A 240 36.41 22.39 -9.57
N ALA A 241 35.56 22.80 -10.52
CA ALA A 241 35.31 24.20 -10.75
C ALA A 241 34.64 24.92 -9.56
N SER A 242 33.72 24.24 -8.87
CA SER A 242 33.01 24.79 -7.73
C SER A 242 33.90 25.02 -6.48
N VAL A 243 34.99 24.28 -6.37
CA VAL A 243 35.91 24.35 -5.23
C VAL A 243 37.25 25.02 -5.53
N ALA A 244 37.53 25.32 -6.80
CA ALA A 244 38.84 25.78 -7.26
C ALA A 244 39.37 27.06 -6.57
N GLU A 245 38.48 27.96 -6.20
CA GLU A 245 38.84 29.26 -5.60
C GLU A 245 38.63 29.28 -4.05
N LEU A 246 38.20 28.12 -3.48
CA LEU A 246 37.96 28.07 -2.05
C LEU A 246 39.29 28.03 -1.27
N PRO A 247 39.46 28.92 -0.28
CA PRO A 247 40.64 28.88 0.57
C PRO A 247 40.64 27.63 1.43
N LEU A 248 41.86 27.13 1.77
CA LEU A 248 42.00 26.07 2.72
C LEU A 248 41.89 26.63 4.14
N ALA A 249 40.97 26.11 4.93
CA ALA A 249 40.77 26.49 6.31
C ALA A 249 41.96 26.07 7.18
N PRO A 250 42.52 26.95 8.03
CA PRO A 250 43.66 26.64 8.92
C PRO A 250 43.19 25.93 10.20
N VAL A 251 42.34 24.92 10.10
CA VAL A 251 41.71 24.21 11.22
C VAL A 251 41.88 22.69 11.08
N LYS A 252 41.63 21.99 12.17
CA LYS A 252 41.43 20.54 12.18
C LYS A 252 40.01 20.29 12.65
N ALA A 253 39.11 20.05 11.70
CA ALA A 253 37.71 19.79 12.00
C ALA A 253 37.47 18.31 12.32
N PHE A 254 36.46 18.04 13.11
CA PHE A 254 35.93 16.73 13.42
C PHE A 254 34.41 16.75 13.49
N SER A 255 33.77 15.67 13.12
CA SER A 255 32.33 15.47 13.31
C SER A 255 32.06 14.54 14.52
N ILE A 256 30.80 14.54 14.96
CA ILE A 256 30.31 13.62 16.00
C ILE A 256 28.98 13.07 15.48
N ASP A 257 28.95 11.81 15.08
CA ASP A 257 27.85 11.16 14.42
C ASP A 257 27.57 9.78 15.01
N ASP A 258 26.34 9.27 14.79
CA ASP A 258 26.02 7.87 15.10
C ASP A 258 26.82 6.91 14.22
N ALA A 259 27.07 5.68 14.70
CA ALA A 259 27.87 4.68 13.99
C ALA A 259 27.36 4.37 12.57
N GLY A 260 26.03 4.47 12.35
CA GLY A 260 25.37 4.21 11.08
C GLY A 260 25.35 5.39 10.10
N THR A 261 25.88 6.57 10.49
CA THR A 261 25.84 7.77 9.66
C THR A 261 26.74 7.63 8.44
N THR A 262 26.18 7.85 7.26
CA THR A 262 26.90 7.80 5.97
C THR A 262 26.92 9.14 5.24
N GLU A 263 26.25 10.15 5.77
CA GLU A 263 26.21 11.53 5.30
C GLU A 263 26.68 12.41 6.45
N ILE A 264 27.93 12.88 6.40
CA ILE A 264 28.46 13.77 7.41
C ILE A 264 28.15 15.19 6.98
N ASP A 265 27.16 15.78 7.60
CA ASP A 265 26.62 17.09 7.20
C ASP A 265 27.23 18.25 7.95
N ASP A 266 27.71 18.04 9.17
CA ASP A 266 28.31 19.05 10.01
C ASP A 266 29.56 18.58 10.73
N ALA A 267 30.41 19.54 11.02
CA ALA A 267 31.65 19.32 11.76
C ALA A 267 31.99 20.55 12.60
N LEU A 268 32.88 20.33 13.58
CA LEU A 268 33.32 21.35 14.52
C LEU A 268 34.84 21.50 14.48
N SER A 269 35.30 22.69 14.79
CA SER A 269 36.71 22.93 15.08
C SER A 269 36.87 23.91 16.22
N VAL A 270 37.98 23.80 16.96
CA VAL A 270 38.37 24.73 18.03
C VAL A 270 39.83 25.10 17.83
N SER A 271 40.11 26.39 17.86
CA SER A 271 41.48 26.91 17.80
C SER A 271 41.69 27.94 18.92
N GLU A 272 42.81 27.81 19.68
CA GLU A 272 43.17 28.73 20.71
C GLU A 272 43.73 30.03 20.08
N LEU A 273 43.31 31.16 20.57
CA LEU A 273 43.75 32.48 20.12
C LEU A 273 44.85 33.04 21.07
N ALA A 274 45.58 34.04 20.59
CA ALA A 274 46.74 34.58 21.31
C ALA A 274 46.39 35.21 22.68
N ASP A 275 45.14 35.60 22.88
CA ASP A 275 44.61 36.19 24.11
C ASP A 275 44.03 35.14 25.09
N GLY A 276 44.12 33.87 24.75
CA GLY A 276 43.59 32.75 25.57
C GLY A 276 42.10 32.48 25.33
N SER A 277 41.45 33.23 24.42
CA SER A 277 40.12 32.89 23.93
C SER A 277 40.17 31.78 22.86
N HIS A 278 39.03 31.23 22.51
CA HIS A 278 38.94 30.13 21.51
C HIS A 278 38.06 30.54 20.36
N ARG A 279 38.51 30.26 19.14
CA ARG A 279 37.68 30.32 17.94
C ARG A 279 37.02 28.98 17.71
N VAL A 280 35.73 28.97 17.75
CA VAL A 280 34.91 27.83 17.39
C VAL A 280 34.48 27.94 15.96
N GLY A 281 34.69 26.92 15.15
CA GLY A 281 34.19 26.75 13.82
C GLY A 281 33.06 25.72 13.79
N ILE A 282 31.97 26.05 13.08
CA ILE A 282 30.88 25.16 12.73
C ILE A 282 30.92 25.07 11.22
N HIS A 283 31.13 23.88 10.69
CA HIS A 283 31.31 23.63 9.26
C HIS A 283 30.13 22.80 8.74
N ILE A 284 29.44 23.30 7.75
CA ILE A 284 28.28 22.63 7.14
C ILE A 284 28.64 22.22 5.72
N ALA A 285 28.42 20.97 5.36
CA ALA A 285 28.59 20.43 4.01
C ALA A 285 27.89 21.32 2.99
N ALA A 286 28.57 21.66 1.89
CA ALA A 286 28.09 22.69 0.97
C ALA A 286 27.83 22.18 -0.45
N PRO A 287 26.92 21.20 -0.67
CA PRO A 287 26.59 20.71 -2.02
C PRO A 287 26.02 21.80 -2.93
N GLY A 288 25.39 22.82 -2.35
CA GLY A 288 24.87 23.98 -3.08
C GLY A 288 25.94 24.78 -3.86
N LEU A 289 27.23 24.60 -3.60
CA LEU A 289 28.30 25.23 -4.39
C LEU A 289 28.36 24.69 -5.83
N ALA A 290 27.97 23.43 -6.06
CA ALA A 290 27.99 22.81 -7.37
C ALA A 290 26.59 22.57 -7.96
N ILE A 291 25.54 23.01 -7.27
CA ILE A 291 24.15 22.89 -7.73
C ILE A 291 23.68 24.23 -8.27
N THR A 292 23.31 24.24 -9.55
CA THR A 292 22.78 25.46 -10.18
C THR A 292 21.25 25.50 -10.01
N LYS A 293 20.75 26.69 -9.69
CA LYS A 293 19.29 26.89 -9.58
C LYS A 293 18.59 26.44 -10.87
N ASP A 294 17.52 25.67 -10.70
CA ASP A 294 16.66 25.09 -11.74
C ASP A 294 17.30 24.00 -12.62
N ASP A 295 18.53 23.55 -12.30
CA ASP A 295 19.08 22.34 -12.92
C ASP A 295 18.35 21.05 -12.45
N PRO A 296 18.57 19.90 -13.11
CA PRO A 296 17.91 18.66 -12.73
C PRO A 296 18.15 18.21 -11.28
N LEU A 297 19.32 18.52 -10.71
CA LEU A 297 19.68 18.17 -9.34
C LEU A 297 18.95 19.09 -8.33
N ASP A 298 18.88 20.39 -8.60
CA ASP A 298 18.09 21.34 -7.80
C ASP A 298 16.59 20.99 -7.83
N GLN A 299 16.06 20.65 -9.00
CA GLN A 299 14.66 20.23 -9.12
C GLN A 299 14.37 18.95 -8.31
N LEU A 300 15.28 17.98 -8.36
CA LEU A 300 15.20 16.76 -7.56
C LEU A 300 15.25 17.06 -6.05
N ALA A 301 16.21 17.87 -5.63
CA ALA A 301 16.38 18.27 -4.23
C ALA A 301 15.13 18.99 -3.69
N ARG A 302 14.56 19.91 -4.48
CA ARG A 302 13.30 20.61 -4.14
C ARG A 302 12.11 19.66 -4.04
N GLN A 303 12.04 18.66 -4.92
CA GLN A 303 10.96 17.67 -4.88
C GLN A 303 11.05 16.79 -3.63
N ARG A 304 12.25 16.43 -3.21
CA ARG A 304 12.48 15.57 -2.04
C ARG A 304 12.51 16.34 -0.72
N MET A 305 12.96 17.59 -0.72
CA MET A 305 13.04 18.52 0.39
C MET A 305 14.01 18.15 1.51
N SER A 306 14.16 16.89 1.85
CA SER A 306 15.07 16.38 2.88
C SER A 306 15.37 14.89 2.67
N THR A 307 16.38 14.38 3.35
CA THR A 307 16.53 12.94 3.58
C THR A 307 15.42 12.50 4.54
N VAL A 308 14.74 11.40 4.20
CA VAL A 308 13.67 10.81 5.01
C VAL A 308 14.24 9.62 5.75
N TYR A 309 14.21 9.68 7.08
CA TYR A 309 14.64 8.60 7.96
C TYR A 309 13.43 7.82 8.45
N PHE A 310 13.52 6.49 8.41
CA PHE A 310 12.54 5.59 8.99
C PHE A 310 13.24 4.36 9.58
N PRO A 311 12.57 3.56 10.41
CA PRO A 311 13.21 2.45 11.08
C PRO A 311 13.94 1.52 10.11
N GLY A 312 15.26 1.39 10.30
CA GLY A 312 16.14 0.48 9.56
C GLY A 312 16.60 0.96 8.18
N ASP A 313 16.17 2.14 7.68
CA ASP A 313 16.59 2.64 6.37
C ASP A 313 16.41 4.16 6.23
N LYS A 314 16.87 4.72 5.12
CA LYS A 314 16.67 6.13 4.76
C LYS A 314 16.52 6.30 3.25
N ILE A 315 15.81 7.36 2.86
CA ILE A 315 15.69 7.81 1.47
C ILE A 315 16.39 9.15 1.36
N THR A 316 17.52 9.19 0.69
CA THR A 316 18.36 10.38 0.61
C THR A 316 17.76 11.47 -0.28
N MET A 317 17.95 12.74 0.08
CA MET A 317 17.55 13.88 -0.73
C MET A 317 18.36 13.95 -2.02
N LEU A 318 19.66 13.78 -1.91
CA LEU A 318 20.61 13.84 -3.02
C LEU A 318 21.09 12.44 -3.43
N PRO A 319 21.55 12.27 -4.67
CA PRO A 319 22.18 11.02 -5.11
C PRO A 319 23.47 10.71 -4.33
N ASP A 320 23.76 9.44 -4.11
CA ASP A 320 24.98 8.97 -3.42
C ASP A 320 26.28 9.53 -4.00
N SER A 321 26.31 9.76 -5.33
CA SER A 321 27.47 10.36 -6.01
C SER A 321 27.74 11.79 -5.54
N VAL A 322 26.69 12.56 -5.29
CA VAL A 322 26.79 13.93 -4.77
C VAL A 322 27.13 13.91 -3.30
N ILE A 323 26.48 13.04 -2.52
CA ILE A 323 26.77 12.88 -1.10
C ILE A 323 28.27 12.59 -0.89
N LYS A 324 28.85 11.64 -1.59
CA LYS A 324 30.27 11.29 -1.51
C LYS A 324 31.24 12.42 -1.84
N GLN A 325 30.83 13.36 -2.69
CA GLN A 325 31.67 14.52 -3.04
C GLN A 325 31.67 15.57 -1.95
N PHE A 326 30.53 15.74 -1.23
CA PHE A 326 30.35 16.85 -0.30
C PHE A 326 30.29 16.44 1.17
N SER A 327 30.05 15.17 1.49
CA SER A 327 30.12 14.67 2.86
C SER A 327 31.46 15.03 3.52
N LEU A 328 31.40 15.46 4.77
CA LEU A 328 32.57 15.87 5.54
C LEU A 328 33.35 14.66 6.08
N ASP A 329 33.65 13.70 5.19
CA ASP A 329 34.41 12.50 5.53
C ASP A 329 35.85 12.82 5.91
N GLU A 330 36.38 12.13 6.92
CA GLU A 330 37.74 12.27 7.38
C GLU A 330 38.81 11.97 6.31
N GLY A 331 40.04 12.48 6.55
CA GLY A 331 41.21 12.20 5.74
C GLY A 331 41.36 13.07 4.48
N ALA A 332 40.44 14.00 4.22
CA ALA A 332 40.53 14.96 3.12
C ALA A 332 40.00 16.34 3.52
N ALA A 333 40.33 17.36 2.74
CA ALA A 333 39.66 18.64 2.86
C ALA A 333 38.35 18.58 2.08
N ARG A 334 37.26 19.07 2.67
CA ARG A 334 35.90 19.04 2.09
C ARG A 334 35.34 20.47 1.96
N PRO A 335 34.57 20.76 0.91
CA PRO A 335 33.97 22.09 0.76
C PRO A 335 32.85 22.26 1.79
N ALA A 336 32.93 23.33 2.57
CA ALA A 336 31.96 23.64 3.60
C ALA A 336 31.64 25.14 3.66
N LEU A 337 30.45 25.45 4.15
CA LEU A 337 30.13 26.77 4.67
C LEU A 337 30.48 26.79 6.13
N SER A 338 31.55 27.54 6.48
CA SER A 338 32.04 27.63 7.86
C SER A 338 31.51 28.88 8.53
N ILE A 339 31.05 28.71 9.77
CA ILE A 339 30.65 29.81 10.67
C ILE A 339 31.64 29.80 11.83
N TYR A 340 32.32 30.94 12.01
CA TYR A 340 33.29 31.11 13.11
C TYR A 340 32.75 32.09 14.13
N VAL A 341 33.01 31.78 15.40
CA VAL A 341 32.69 32.66 16.52
C VAL A 341 33.77 32.50 17.60
N ASP A 342 34.18 33.59 18.21
CA ASP A 342 35.15 33.58 19.30
C ASP A 342 34.40 33.45 20.64
N ILE A 343 34.93 32.64 21.53
CA ILE A 343 34.45 32.46 22.88
C ILE A 343 35.59 32.71 23.89
N ASP A 344 35.30 33.42 24.95
CA ASP A 344 36.28 33.75 25.96
C ASP A 344 36.61 32.53 26.87
N ALA A 345 37.58 32.68 27.77
CA ALA A 345 37.96 31.64 28.72
C ALA A 345 36.81 31.22 29.68
N ALA A 346 35.81 32.08 29.86
CA ALA A 346 34.59 31.73 30.60
C ALA A 346 33.56 30.95 29.79
N GLY A 347 33.73 30.88 28.45
CA GLY A 347 32.81 30.23 27.52
C GLY A 347 31.73 31.15 26.97
N VAL A 348 31.84 32.45 27.17
CA VAL A 348 30.88 33.46 26.67
C VAL A 348 31.16 33.76 25.22
N VAL A 349 30.10 33.70 24.39
CA VAL A 349 30.19 33.95 22.95
C VAL A 349 30.31 35.43 22.66
N ASN A 350 31.32 35.81 21.87
CA ASN A 350 31.46 37.15 21.30
C ASN A 350 30.71 37.24 19.96
N ASN A 351 29.50 37.79 19.97
CA ASN A 351 28.68 37.92 18.76
C ASN A 351 29.31 38.81 17.69
N ASP A 352 30.16 39.75 18.04
CA ASP A 352 30.82 40.67 17.11
C ASP A 352 31.94 39.99 16.30
N SER A 353 32.38 38.79 16.73
CA SER A 353 33.40 38.00 16.05
C SER A 353 32.81 37.08 14.94
N LEU A 354 31.52 37.07 14.78
CA LEU A 354 30.82 36.18 13.83
C LEU A 354 31.32 36.38 12.41
N GLN A 355 31.79 35.31 11.78
CA GLN A 355 32.24 35.26 10.39
C GLN A 355 31.66 34.09 9.66
N MET A 356 31.35 34.26 8.38
CA MET A 356 30.92 33.15 7.51
C MET A 356 31.79 33.07 6.28
N ARG A 357 32.22 31.89 5.88
CA ARG A 357 33.07 31.66 4.71
C ARG A 357 32.72 30.34 4.02
N ALA A 358 32.79 30.33 2.71
CA ALA A 358 32.91 29.09 1.96
C ALA A 358 34.39 28.73 1.83
N GLU A 359 34.78 27.54 2.22
CA GLU A 359 36.19 27.12 2.25
C GLU A 359 36.35 25.59 2.19
N MET A 360 37.57 25.15 1.92
CA MET A 360 37.95 23.73 2.03
C MET A 360 38.39 23.43 3.45
N VAL A 361 37.66 22.59 4.16
CA VAL A 361 37.87 22.27 5.57
C VAL A 361 38.57 20.93 5.71
N PRO A 362 39.80 20.90 6.28
CA PRO A 362 40.50 19.64 6.58
C PRO A 362 39.77 18.84 7.66
N MET A 363 39.25 17.69 7.29
CA MET A 363 38.57 16.77 8.21
C MET A 363 39.58 15.83 8.86
N ALA A 364 39.78 15.98 10.16
CA ALA A 364 40.78 15.22 10.92
C ALA A 364 40.20 13.90 11.48
N ALA A 365 38.92 13.87 11.80
CA ALA A 365 38.24 12.68 12.30
C ALA A 365 36.72 12.76 12.13
N ASN A 366 36.07 11.61 12.00
CA ASN A 366 34.65 11.43 12.22
C ASN A 366 34.48 10.59 13.51
N LEU A 367 34.20 11.27 14.63
CA LEU A 367 34.01 10.62 15.92
C LEU A 367 32.64 9.95 15.97
N ARG A 368 32.55 8.84 16.70
CA ARG A 368 31.30 8.12 16.86
C ARG A 368 30.71 8.42 18.24
N LEU A 369 29.41 8.72 18.27
CA LEU A 369 28.71 9.09 19.50
C LEU A 369 28.81 7.94 20.53
N GLU A 370 28.62 6.72 20.09
CA GLU A 370 28.69 5.52 20.96
C GLU A 370 30.07 5.34 21.63
N ASP A 371 31.14 5.68 20.91
CA ASP A 371 32.49 5.62 21.49
C ASP A 371 32.71 6.75 22.52
N LEU A 372 32.12 7.93 22.24
CA LEU A 372 32.25 9.08 23.13
C LEU A 372 31.43 8.95 24.41
N GLU A 373 30.26 8.34 24.37
CA GLU A 373 29.38 8.15 25.53
C GLU A 373 30.09 7.43 26.70
N HIS A 374 31.00 6.54 26.38
CA HIS A 374 31.79 5.82 27.38
C HIS A 374 33.03 6.55 27.87
N LEU A 375 33.48 7.58 27.14
CA LEU A 375 34.74 8.28 27.41
C LEU A 375 34.51 9.68 27.99
N VAL A 376 33.41 10.33 27.62
CA VAL A 376 33.16 11.73 27.94
C VAL A 376 32.20 11.85 29.11
N SER A 377 32.69 12.43 30.20
CA SER A 377 31.88 12.86 31.34
C SER A 377 32.35 14.25 31.80
N ASP A 378 31.58 14.91 32.66
CA ASP A 378 31.99 16.20 33.24
C ASP A 378 33.35 16.11 33.94
N GLU A 379 33.62 14.98 34.61
CA GLU A 379 34.91 14.72 35.30
C GLU A 379 36.02 14.49 34.27
N SER A 380 35.78 13.65 33.22
CA SER A 380 36.83 13.36 32.23
C SER A 380 37.18 14.56 31.35
N LEU A 381 36.21 15.46 31.09
CA LEU A 381 36.50 16.74 30.40
C LEU A 381 37.41 17.68 31.21
N GLN A 382 37.34 17.64 32.56
CA GLN A 382 38.17 18.43 33.47
C GLN A 382 39.49 17.77 33.81
N ASP A 383 39.59 16.45 33.64
CA ASP A 383 40.80 15.67 33.96
C ASP A 383 41.84 15.80 32.83
N GLU A 384 42.89 16.54 33.06
CA GLU A 384 43.99 16.70 32.09
C GLU A 384 44.71 15.40 31.76
N SER A 385 44.61 14.38 32.61
CA SER A 385 45.23 13.06 32.41
C SER A 385 44.39 12.16 31.51
N ALA A 386 43.09 12.47 31.29
CA ALA A 386 42.21 11.72 30.41
C ALA A 386 42.68 11.84 28.96
N SER A 387 42.79 10.68 28.26
CA SER A 387 43.33 10.62 26.91
C SER A 387 42.33 10.02 25.94
N TYR A 388 41.61 10.88 25.23
CA TYR A 388 40.77 10.53 24.11
C TYR A 388 40.82 11.62 23.02
N PRO A 389 40.47 11.33 21.79
CA PRO A 389 40.54 12.30 20.69
C PRO A 389 39.77 13.59 20.97
N PHE A 390 40.34 14.72 20.65
CA PHE A 390 39.71 16.06 20.76
C PHE A 390 39.19 16.42 22.17
N ARG A 391 39.75 15.83 23.26
CA ARG A 391 39.31 16.12 24.61
C ARG A 391 39.28 17.62 24.95
N LYS A 392 40.34 18.36 24.58
CA LYS A 392 40.44 19.79 24.87
C LYS A 392 39.37 20.58 24.13
N GLU A 393 39.21 20.27 22.86
CA GLU A 393 38.20 20.88 21.99
C GLU A 393 36.80 20.59 22.52
N LEU A 394 36.51 19.34 22.89
CA LEU A 394 35.25 18.91 23.48
C LEU A 394 34.96 19.62 24.80
N ALA A 395 35.96 19.84 25.67
CA ALA A 395 35.77 20.58 26.91
C ALA A 395 35.37 22.04 26.68
N VAL A 396 36.00 22.71 25.70
CA VAL A 396 35.63 24.09 25.30
C VAL A 396 34.20 24.14 24.74
N LEU A 397 33.88 23.21 23.84
CA LEU A 397 32.54 23.13 23.23
C LEU A 397 31.44 22.82 24.24
N TRP A 398 31.72 21.90 25.17
CA TRP A 398 30.78 21.53 26.23
C TRP A 398 30.45 22.72 27.15
N LYS A 399 31.46 23.46 27.58
CA LYS A 399 31.27 24.65 28.38
C LYS A 399 30.45 25.70 27.68
N ALA A 400 30.75 25.98 26.40
CA ALA A 400 29.98 26.92 25.58
C ALA A 400 28.54 26.45 25.40
N ALA A 401 28.32 25.15 25.13
CA ALA A 401 26.98 24.57 24.95
C ALA A 401 26.11 24.70 26.19
N GLN A 402 26.71 24.46 27.40
CA GLN A 402 25.99 24.62 28.68
C GLN A 402 25.54 26.08 28.88
N LEU A 403 26.41 27.06 28.63
CA LEU A 403 26.07 28.49 28.75
C LEU A 403 25.00 28.94 27.74
N LEU A 404 25.11 28.50 26.47
CA LEU A 404 24.15 28.78 25.46
C LEU A 404 22.80 28.13 25.79
N HIS A 405 22.80 26.90 26.34
CA HIS A 405 21.60 26.24 26.79
C HIS A 405 20.93 27.02 27.94
N ALA A 406 21.66 27.41 28.96
CA ALA A 406 21.11 28.21 30.05
C ALA A 406 20.50 29.53 29.57
N GLY A 407 21.20 30.26 28.70
CA GLY A 407 20.67 31.52 28.10
C GLY A 407 19.43 31.31 27.27
N ARG A 408 19.33 30.18 26.52
CA ARG A 408 18.11 29.83 25.81
C ARG A 408 16.95 29.54 26.74
N GLN A 409 17.18 28.84 27.85
CA GLN A 409 16.14 28.55 28.84
C GLN A 409 15.63 29.84 29.51
N GLU A 410 16.53 30.74 29.91
CA GLU A 410 16.12 32.06 30.44
C GLU A 410 15.21 32.83 29.48
N LYS A 411 15.59 32.89 28.19
CA LYS A 411 14.77 33.53 27.17
C LYS A 411 13.40 32.86 26.96
N ARG A 412 13.34 31.53 27.01
CA ARG A 412 12.09 30.78 26.90
C ARG A 412 11.16 31.09 28.08
N VAL A 413 11.69 31.08 29.31
CA VAL A 413 10.95 31.47 30.51
C VAL A 413 10.48 32.91 30.41
N ALA A 414 11.35 33.83 30.01
CA ALA A 414 10.98 35.25 29.83
C ALA A 414 9.88 35.46 28.79
N ASN A 415 9.78 34.59 27.77
CA ASN A 415 8.73 34.58 26.76
C ASN A 415 7.45 33.84 27.21
N GLY A 416 7.35 33.45 28.47
CA GLY A 416 6.14 32.85 29.06
C GLY A 416 5.93 31.36 28.78
N LEU A 417 6.97 30.64 28.32
CA LEU A 417 6.89 29.20 28.20
C LEU A 417 6.94 28.55 29.59
N ARG A 418 6.03 27.64 29.86
CA ARG A 418 5.98 26.91 31.13
C ARG A 418 7.15 25.91 31.21
N PRO A 419 7.63 25.55 32.41
CA PRO A 419 8.69 24.57 32.59
C PRO A 419 8.44 23.26 31.85
N GLU A 420 7.22 22.76 31.85
CA GLU A 420 6.82 21.53 31.14
C GLU A 420 6.91 21.64 29.61
N GLN A 421 6.85 22.86 29.06
CA GLN A 421 6.99 23.16 27.62
C GLN A 421 8.44 23.42 27.22
N LEU A 422 9.34 23.53 28.21
CA LEU A 422 10.75 23.81 27.95
C LEU A 422 11.55 22.56 27.63
N GLY A 423 10.95 21.36 27.78
CA GLY A 423 11.68 20.09 27.65
C GLY A 423 12.76 19.91 28.71
N VAL A 424 12.74 20.72 29.79
CA VAL A 424 13.67 20.65 30.91
C VAL A 424 12.85 20.63 32.18
N VAL A 425 12.55 19.47 32.59
CA VAL A 425 12.15 19.19 33.97
C VAL A 425 13.30 18.40 34.56
N ASP A 426 14.00 18.97 35.50
CA ASP A 426 15.18 18.36 36.16
C ASP A 426 16.36 17.96 35.24
N SER A 427 17.55 18.11 35.74
CA SER A 427 18.74 17.51 35.15
C SER A 427 18.66 16.00 34.95
N ASN A 428 17.60 15.35 35.42
CA ASN A 428 17.28 13.93 35.31
C ASN A 428 15.99 13.65 34.52
N ALA A 429 15.26 14.65 33.99
CA ALA A 429 14.11 14.49 33.09
C ALA A 429 14.49 15.01 31.72
N LEU A 430 15.42 14.40 31.11
CA LEU A 430 15.82 14.63 29.72
C LEU A 430 14.61 14.38 28.82
N ALA A 431 14.47 15.20 27.79
CA ALA A 431 13.52 14.97 26.73
C ALA A 431 13.58 13.49 26.36
N ARG A 432 12.46 12.79 26.51
CA ARG A 432 12.41 11.38 26.14
C ARG A 432 12.63 11.31 24.65
N ASP A 433 13.82 10.99 24.24
CA ASP A 433 14.10 10.66 22.85
C ASP A 433 13.56 9.27 22.57
N PHE A 434 12.83 9.18 21.47
CA PHE A 434 12.35 7.91 20.96
C PHE A 434 13.25 7.53 19.81
N TYR A 435 13.81 6.34 19.85
CA TYR A 435 14.46 5.78 18.68
C TYR A 435 13.93 4.38 18.39
N PHE A 436 13.99 4.02 17.13
CA PHE A 436 13.56 2.72 16.67
C PHE A 436 14.79 1.89 16.32
N GLU A 437 14.90 0.73 16.94
CA GLU A 437 15.87 -0.27 16.54
C GLU A 437 15.19 -1.39 15.77
N VAL A 438 15.70 -1.68 14.57
CA VAL A 438 15.20 -2.77 13.74
C VAL A 438 16.17 -3.92 13.81
N SER A 439 15.74 -5.03 14.39
CA SER A 439 16.49 -6.27 14.38
C SER A 439 16.63 -6.78 12.94
N GLN A 440 17.85 -6.91 12.46
CA GLN A 440 18.12 -7.48 11.14
C GLN A 440 17.86 -8.99 11.08
N ALA A 441 17.75 -9.66 12.23
CA ALA A 441 17.56 -11.11 12.30
C ALA A 441 16.11 -11.52 12.00
N ASP A 442 15.13 -10.73 12.44
CA ASP A 442 13.71 -11.08 12.38
C ASP A 442 12.79 -9.92 11.91
N GLY A 443 13.38 -8.76 11.62
CA GLY A 443 12.63 -7.56 11.22
C GLY A 443 11.77 -6.95 12.34
N THR A 444 12.01 -7.34 13.59
CA THR A 444 11.29 -6.77 14.73
C THR A 444 11.73 -5.33 14.93
N CYS A 445 10.78 -4.41 14.93
CA CYS A 445 11.00 -3.01 15.26
C CYS A 445 10.73 -2.80 16.75
N LEU A 446 11.77 -2.46 17.49
CA LEU A 446 11.67 -2.10 18.90
C LEU A 446 11.68 -0.59 19.03
N LEU A 447 10.70 -0.06 19.77
CA LEU A 447 10.69 1.33 20.19
C LEU A 447 11.39 1.42 21.54
N TYR A 448 12.54 2.01 21.56
CA TYR A 448 13.18 2.39 22.79
C TYR A 448 12.70 3.77 23.21
N THR A 449 12.05 3.83 24.35
CA THR A 449 11.97 5.07 25.12
C THR A 449 13.22 5.07 25.97
N SER A 450 14.28 5.67 25.51
CA SER A 450 15.41 5.88 26.38
C SER A 450 14.92 6.72 27.58
N PRO A 451 15.01 6.21 28.79
CA PRO A 451 15.45 7.09 29.83
C PRO A 451 16.82 7.46 29.35
N SER A 452 17.00 8.63 28.82
CA SER A 452 18.22 9.08 28.17
C SER A 452 19.41 8.12 28.34
N PRO A 453 20.20 7.79 27.31
CA PRO A 453 21.49 7.06 27.50
C PRO A 453 22.43 7.79 28.44
N ARG A 454 21.91 8.76 29.13
CA ARG A 454 22.60 9.65 30.07
C ARG A 454 22.03 9.58 31.48
N ASP A 455 21.11 8.65 31.76
CA ASP A 455 20.65 8.32 33.11
C ASP A 455 21.64 7.40 33.84
#